data_dc7e94829b8721f37e99689c88baedf9
#
_entry.id   dc7e94829b8721f37e99689c88baedf9
#
_cell.length_a   1.000
_cell.length_b   1.000
_cell.length_c   1.000
_cell.angle_alpha   90.00
_cell.angle_beta   90.00
_cell.angle_gamma   90.00
#
_symmetry.space_group_name_H-M   'P 1'
#
loop_
_entity.id
_entity.type
_entity.pdbx_description
1 polymer ?
#
loop_
_entity_poly.entity_id
_entity_poly.type
_entity_poly.pdbx_seq_one_letter_code
_entity_poly.pdbx_strand_id
1 'polypeptide(L)'
;MEKLLSSDRIKAEALRLGFSACGLAPAEAVDETVATAFRQWLADGCQAEMAYMQNYEDKRLDPRLLVEGARTVISVALNYYPAKKLPEGEYQIAWYAYGKDYHDVMKGKLKELFEFIEKEVSFSEETNSTIASTNNIGTYTENYASATQAPVSQTSDSPLQG
;
A
#
# COMPACT_ATOMS: atom_id res chain seq x y z
N MET A 1 -24.62 22.57 -7.37
CA MET A 1 -23.84 22.17 -6.19
C MET A 1 -22.92 21.05 -6.64
N GLU A 2 -21.68 21.38 -6.84
CA GLU A 2 -20.64 20.47 -7.34
C GLU A 2 -20.44 19.32 -6.33
N LYS A 3 -20.65 18.10 -6.78
CA LYS A 3 -20.50 16.91 -5.94
C LYS A 3 -19.05 16.48 -5.97
N LEU A 4 -18.17 17.26 -5.33
CA LEU A 4 -16.79 16.89 -5.14
C LEU A 4 -16.72 15.51 -4.45
N LEU A 5 -15.82 14.65 -4.92
CA LEU A 5 -15.56 13.38 -4.28
C LEU A 5 -15.07 13.61 -2.85
N SER A 6 -15.93 13.30 -1.88
CA SER A 6 -15.58 13.50 -0.48
C SER A 6 -14.81 12.31 0.09
N SER A 7 -13.94 12.57 1.07
CA SER A 7 -13.24 11.51 1.81
C SER A 7 -14.21 10.51 2.44
N ASP A 8 -15.40 10.91 2.84
CA ASP A 8 -16.39 9.99 3.42
C ASP A 8 -16.96 9.02 2.39
N ARG A 9 -17.09 9.42 1.12
CA ARG A 9 -17.50 8.52 0.04
C ARG A 9 -16.44 7.46 -0.25
N ILE A 10 -15.16 7.86 -0.27
CA ILE A 10 -14.04 6.92 -0.46
C ILE A 10 -13.99 5.92 0.70
N LYS A 11 -14.10 6.39 1.94
CA LYS A 11 -14.14 5.54 3.13
C LYS A 11 -15.32 4.57 3.10
N ALA A 12 -16.51 5.05 2.76
CA ALA A 12 -17.70 4.20 2.65
C ALA A 12 -17.55 3.11 1.60
N GLU A 13 -16.97 3.44 0.44
CA GLU A 13 -16.70 2.47 -0.61
C GLU A 13 -15.64 1.45 -0.20
N ALA A 14 -14.55 1.87 0.44
CA ALA A 14 -13.55 0.97 0.96
C ALA A 14 -14.16 -0.04 1.96
N LEU A 15 -15.01 0.42 2.87
CA LEU A 15 -15.73 -0.47 3.79
C LEU A 15 -16.68 -1.41 3.04
N ARG A 16 -17.40 -0.93 2.02
CA ARG A 16 -18.28 -1.75 1.17
C ARG A 16 -17.51 -2.86 0.45
N LEU A 17 -16.29 -2.57 -0.01
CA LEU A 17 -15.38 -3.54 -0.63
C LEU A 17 -14.80 -4.53 0.39
N GLY A 18 -15.07 -4.35 1.68
CA GLY A 18 -14.69 -5.25 2.77
C GLY A 18 -13.33 -4.94 3.39
N PHE A 19 -12.79 -3.73 3.21
CA PHE A 19 -11.72 -3.26 4.08
C PHE A 19 -12.24 -3.03 5.49
N SER A 20 -11.40 -3.27 6.48
CA SER A 20 -11.75 -3.09 7.89
C SER A 20 -11.64 -1.62 8.33
N ALA A 21 -10.78 -0.86 7.66
CA ALA A 21 -10.60 0.57 7.89
C ALA A 21 -10.06 1.25 6.64
N CYS A 22 -10.32 2.56 6.52
CA CYS A 22 -9.78 3.42 5.49
C CYS A 22 -9.50 4.80 6.07
N GLY A 23 -8.31 5.33 5.83
CA GLY A 23 -7.88 6.67 6.21
C GLY A 23 -7.38 7.45 5.00
N LEU A 24 -7.55 8.77 5.02
CA LEU A 24 -6.97 9.68 4.03
C LEU A 24 -6.11 10.70 4.77
N ALA A 25 -4.94 10.99 4.22
CA ALA A 25 -4.03 12.00 4.73
C ALA A 25 -3.47 12.84 3.57
N PRO A 26 -3.06 14.10 3.78
CA PRO A 26 -2.30 14.84 2.79
C PRO A 26 -1.01 14.08 2.42
N ALA A 27 -0.62 14.16 1.13
CA ALA A 27 0.66 13.64 0.69
C ALA A 27 1.75 14.68 1.00
N GLU A 28 2.32 14.55 2.18
CA GLU A 28 3.37 15.44 2.70
C GLU A 28 4.54 14.60 3.22
N ALA A 29 5.71 15.22 3.33
CA ALA A 29 6.82 14.60 4.02
C ALA A 29 6.42 14.29 5.46
N VAL A 30 6.87 13.16 6.00
CA VAL A 30 6.66 12.85 7.42
C VAL A 30 7.34 13.88 8.31
N ASP A 31 6.83 14.07 9.51
CA ASP A 31 7.43 14.95 10.49
C ASP A 31 8.89 14.59 10.77
N GLU A 32 9.75 15.60 10.95
CA GLU A 32 11.19 15.39 11.15
C GLU A 32 11.49 14.53 12.39
N THR A 33 10.64 14.55 13.39
CA THR A 33 10.77 13.68 14.57
C THR A 33 10.62 12.21 14.18
N VAL A 34 9.65 11.91 13.30
CA VAL A 34 9.41 10.56 12.76
C VAL A 34 10.57 10.14 11.85
N ALA A 35 11.02 11.05 10.97
CA ALA A 35 12.14 10.79 10.07
C ALA A 35 13.42 10.49 10.85
N THR A 36 13.72 11.28 11.88
CA THR A 36 14.86 11.05 12.77
C THR A 36 14.76 9.73 13.51
N ALA A 37 13.59 9.38 14.05
CA ALA A 37 13.37 8.11 14.71
C ALA A 37 13.56 6.92 13.77
N PHE A 38 13.10 7.02 12.52
CA PHE A 38 13.30 5.99 11.50
C PHE A 38 14.80 5.80 11.17
N ARG A 39 15.55 6.90 10.98
CA ARG A 39 16.99 6.84 10.73
C ARG A 39 17.75 6.23 11.89
N GLN A 40 17.38 6.59 13.12
CA GLN A 40 17.98 6.00 14.32
C GLN A 40 17.68 4.50 14.42
N TRP A 41 16.42 4.09 14.14
CA TRP A 41 16.02 2.68 14.10
C TRP A 41 16.83 1.86 13.08
N LEU A 42 17.14 2.44 11.91
CA LEU A 42 18.02 1.84 10.90
C LEU A 42 19.48 1.78 11.40
N ALA A 43 19.99 2.86 12.00
CA ALA A 43 21.36 2.94 12.52
C ALA A 43 21.60 1.91 13.63
N ASP A 44 20.60 1.64 14.46
CA ASP A 44 20.63 0.66 15.53
C ASP A 44 20.49 -0.80 15.03
N GLY A 45 20.30 -1.01 13.72
CA GLY A 45 20.14 -2.34 13.13
C GLY A 45 18.79 -3.01 13.46
N CYS A 46 17.80 -2.24 13.91
CA CYS A 46 16.50 -2.80 14.33
C CYS A 46 15.69 -3.43 13.19
N GLN A 47 16.05 -3.16 11.93
CA GLN A 47 15.48 -3.78 10.74
C GLN A 47 15.89 -5.26 10.58
N ALA A 48 16.88 -5.74 11.35
CA ALA A 48 17.42 -7.10 11.28
C ALA A 48 17.76 -7.48 9.83
N GLU A 49 17.23 -8.61 9.32
CA GLU A 49 17.46 -9.09 7.94
C GLU A 49 16.69 -8.30 6.86
N MET A 50 15.85 -7.35 7.23
CA MET A 50 15.07 -6.54 6.28
C MET A 50 15.92 -5.41 5.66
N ALA A 51 17.03 -5.76 4.99
CA ALA A 51 17.96 -4.79 4.39
C ALA A 51 17.27 -3.83 3.41
N TYR A 52 16.16 -4.25 2.78
CA TYR A 52 15.36 -3.39 1.89
C TYR A 52 14.77 -2.15 2.59
N MET A 53 14.71 -2.12 3.90
CA MET A 53 14.23 -0.95 4.66
C MET A 53 15.16 0.26 4.52
N GLN A 54 16.44 0.05 4.21
CA GLN A 54 17.41 1.13 3.96
C GLN A 54 17.27 1.71 2.54
N ASN A 55 16.59 1.00 1.63
CA ASN A 55 16.46 1.44 0.25
C ASN A 55 15.40 2.55 0.14
N TYR A 56 15.71 3.56 -0.69
CA TYR A 56 14.78 4.66 -1.00
C TYR A 56 14.23 5.36 0.24
N GLU A 57 15.11 5.68 1.19
CA GLU A 57 14.75 6.37 2.44
C GLU A 57 13.96 7.66 2.15
N ASP A 58 14.43 8.46 1.20
CA ASP A 58 13.80 9.70 0.75
C ASP A 58 12.32 9.48 0.35
N LYS A 59 12.05 8.45 -0.46
CA LYS A 59 10.70 8.12 -0.94
C LYS A 59 9.82 7.53 0.18
N ARG A 60 10.42 6.90 1.19
CA ARG A 60 9.68 6.41 2.36
C ARG A 60 9.23 7.54 3.26
N LEU A 61 10.02 8.60 3.31
CA LEU A 61 9.76 9.76 4.14
C LEU A 61 8.93 10.85 3.43
N ASP A 62 8.83 10.79 2.09
CA ASP A 62 8.01 11.72 1.32
C ASP A 62 7.33 11.01 0.13
N PRO A 63 6.02 10.75 0.21
CA PRO A 63 5.28 10.07 -0.84
C PRO A 63 5.24 10.84 -2.17
N ARG A 64 5.48 12.16 -2.16
CA ARG A 64 5.52 12.99 -3.39
C ARG A 64 6.73 12.66 -4.26
N LEU A 65 7.79 12.11 -3.68
CA LEU A 65 8.97 11.62 -4.40
C LEU A 65 8.73 10.26 -5.06
N LEU A 66 7.70 9.53 -4.64
CA LEU A 66 7.27 8.28 -5.26
C LEU A 66 6.34 8.54 -6.44
N VAL A 67 5.41 9.49 -6.27
CA VAL A 67 4.42 9.85 -7.28
C VAL A 67 4.35 11.35 -7.39
N GLU A 68 4.82 11.86 -8.53
CA GLU A 68 4.79 13.29 -8.82
C GLU A 68 3.36 13.83 -8.82
N GLY A 69 3.13 14.95 -8.15
CA GLY A 69 1.82 15.56 -8.05
C GLY A 69 0.86 14.89 -7.07
N ALA A 70 1.29 13.89 -6.31
CA ALA A 70 0.48 13.29 -5.25
C ALA A 70 0.01 14.34 -4.25
N ARG A 71 -1.29 14.36 -3.94
CA ARG A 71 -1.91 15.26 -2.96
C ARG A 71 -2.51 14.54 -1.78
N THR A 72 -2.86 13.26 -1.96
CA THR A 72 -3.55 12.47 -0.94
C THR A 72 -3.00 11.07 -0.91
N VAL A 73 -2.75 10.57 0.29
CA VAL A 73 -2.46 9.17 0.57
C VAL A 73 -3.73 8.52 1.11
N ILE A 74 -4.17 7.41 0.49
CA ILE A 74 -5.28 6.60 0.97
C ILE A 74 -4.69 5.33 1.56
N SER A 75 -4.92 5.11 2.85
CA SER A 75 -4.48 3.92 3.57
C SER A 75 -5.67 3.04 3.90
N VAL A 76 -5.55 1.74 3.64
CA VAL A 76 -6.59 0.77 3.93
C VAL A 76 -6.05 -0.36 4.79
N ALA A 77 -6.91 -0.95 5.60
CA ALA A 77 -6.60 -2.12 6.40
C ALA A 77 -7.54 -3.27 6.03
N LEU A 78 -6.99 -4.48 5.89
CA LEU A 78 -7.75 -5.70 5.65
C LEU A 78 -7.48 -6.68 6.77
N ASN A 79 -8.57 -7.16 7.41
CA ASN A 79 -8.46 -8.19 8.44
C ASN A 79 -8.22 -9.56 7.78
N TYR A 80 -7.21 -10.28 8.25
CA TYR A 80 -6.87 -11.64 7.82
C TYR A 80 -7.21 -12.72 8.87
N TYR A 81 -7.95 -12.37 9.93
CA TYR A 81 -8.34 -13.35 10.93
C TYR A 81 -9.25 -14.42 10.34
N PRO A 82 -8.88 -15.71 10.39
CA PRO A 82 -9.65 -16.76 9.75
C PRO A 82 -10.96 -17.03 10.52
N ALA A 83 -12.06 -17.22 9.78
CA ALA A 83 -13.34 -17.57 10.36
C ALA A 83 -13.33 -18.99 11.00
N LYS A 84 -12.46 -19.87 10.49
CA LYS A 84 -12.25 -21.23 11.04
C LYS A 84 -10.76 -21.43 11.28
N LYS A 85 -10.40 -21.90 12.45
CA LYS A 85 -9.05 -22.29 12.81
C LYS A 85 -8.86 -23.81 12.59
N LEU A 86 -7.61 -24.22 12.42
CA LEU A 86 -7.26 -25.63 12.44
C LEU A 86 -7.51 -26.18 13.86
N PRO A 87 -7.90 -27.47 13.98
CA PRO A 87 -8.10 -28.12 15.26
C PRO A 87 -6.85 -28.03 16.16
N GLU A 88 -7.07 -28.00 17.47
CA GLU A 88 -5.97 -28.10 18.42
C GLU A 88 -5.29 -29.47 18.27
N GLY A 89 -3.95 -29.47 18.25
CA GLY A 89 -3.14 -30.69 18.05
C GLY A 89 -2.71 -30.94 16.61
N GLU A 90 -3.24 -30.22 15.64
CA GLU A 90 -2.74 -30.21 14.26
C GLU A 90 -1.64 -29.16 14.05
N TYR A 91 -0.88 -29.30 12.94
CA TYR A 91 0.13 -28.30 12.58
C TYR A 91 -0.54 -26.93 12.40
N GLN A 92 -0.04 -25.93 13.12
CA GLN A 92 -0.53 -24.57 13.03
C GLN A 92 0.29 -23.81 11.98
N ILE A 93 -0.40 -23.14 11.07
CA ILE A 93 0.20 -22.20 10.11
C ILE A 93 -0.15 -20.76 10.49
N ALA A 94 0.62 -19.81 10.02
CA ALA A 94 0.33 -18.39 10.25
C ALA A 94 -1.03 -18.01 9.66
N TRP A 95 -1.81 -17.25 10.40
CA TRP A 95 -3.20 -16.93 10.02
C TRP A 95 -3.33 -16.18 8.70
N TYR A 96 -2.34 -15.35 8.34
CA TYR A 96 -2.33 -14.67 7.05
C TYR A 96 -2.21 -15.64 5.86
N ALA A 97 -1.73 -16.87 6.09
CA ALA A 97 -1.59 -17.90 5.06
C ALA A 97 -2.86 -18.74 4.86
N TYR A 98 -3.93 -18.45 5.61
CA TYR A 98 -5.21 -19.12 5.40
C TYR A 98 -5.94 -18.57 4.16
N GLY A 99 -6.38 -19.45 3.29
CA GLY A 99 -7.20 -19.10 2.13
C GLY A 99 -6.39 -18.66 0.91
N LYS A 100 -6.88 -17.62 0.23
CA LYS A 100 -6.21 -17.06 -0.96
C LYS A 100 -5.03 -16.20 -0.55
N ASP A 101 -4.06 -16.07 -1.46
CA ASP A 101 -2.95 -15.12 -1.27
C ASP A 101 -3.52 -13.71 -1.01
N TYR A 102 -3.15 -13.14 0.14
CA TYR A 102 -3.65 -11.84 0.55
C TYR A 102 -3.19 -10.71 -0.38
N HIS A 103 -2.04 -10.88 -1.08
CA HIS A 103 -1.57 -9.91 -2.06
C HIS A 103 -2.55 -9.79 -3.22
N ASP A 104 -3.07 -10.91 -3.73
CA ASP A 104 -4.03 -10.90 -4.82
C ASP A 104 -5.38 -10.35 -4.37
N VAL A 105 -5.81 -10.71 -3.16
CA VAL A 105 -7.05 -10.18 -2.58
C VAL A 105 -6.96 -8.67 -2.39
N MET A 106 -5.83 -8.19 -1.85
CA MET A 106 -5.60 -6.77 -1.62
C MET A 106 -5.56 -5.99 -2.93
N LYS A 107 -4.77 -6.47 -3.93
CA LYS A 107 -4.68 -5.85 -5.26
C LYS A 107 -6.04 -5.77 -5.94
N GLY A 108 -6.84 -6.85 -5.91
CA GLY A 108 -8.18 -6.85 -6.48
C GLY A 108 -9.08 -5.79 -5.87
N LYS A 109 -9.15 -5.72 -4.55
CA LYS A 109 -9.95 -4.71 -3.83
C LYS A 109 -9.46 -3.28 -4.04
N LEU A 110 -8.15 -3.05 -4.08
CA LEU A 110 -7.57 -1.74 -4.37
C LEU A 110 -7.91 -1.29 -5.79
N LYS A 111 -7.89 -2.21 -6.77
CA LYS A 111 -8.30 -1.91 -8.14
C LYS A 111 -9.76 -1.47 -8.21
N GLU A 112 -10.67 -2.20 -7.54
CA GLU A 112 -12.08 -1.81 -7.49
C GLU A 112 -12.30 -0.44 -6.84
N LEU A 113 -11.57 -0.15 -5.76
CA LEU A 113 -11.62 1.16 -5.11
C LEU A 113 -11.10 2.27 -6.03
N PHE A 114 -10.03 2.00 -6.76
CA PHE A 114 -9.46 2.94 -7.72
C PHE A 114 -10.45 3.23 -8.87
N GLU A 115 -11.04 2.20 -9.47
CA GLU A 115 -12.06 2.34 -10.53
C GLU A 115 -13.28 3.15 -10.05
N PHE A 116 -13.68 2.99 -8.79
CA PHE A 116 -14.72 3.82 -8.19
C PHE A 116 -14.31 5.29 -8.15
N ILE A 117 -13.10 5.58 -7.67
CA ILE A 117 -12.56 6.95 -7.58
C ILE A 117 -12.49 7.59 -8.97
N GLU A 118 -11.99 6.88 -9.97
CA GLU A 118 -11.91 7.39 -11.35
C GLU A 118 -13.28 7.75 -11.91
N LYS A 119 -14.28 6.88 -11.74
CA LYS A 119 -15.66 7.16 -12.18
C LYS A 119 -16.24 8.40 -11.53
N GLU A 120 -16.02 8.57 -10.22
CA GLU A 120 -16.54 9.72 -9.50
C GLU A 120 -15.86 11.02 -9.91
N VAL A 121 -14.57 10.99 -10.19
CA VAL A 121 -13.80 12.14 -10.70
C VAL A 121 -14.24 12.49 -12.11
N SER A 122 -14.30 11.51 -13.02
CA SER A 122 -14.72 11.72 -14.42
C SER A 122 -16.15 12.26 -14.50
N PHE A 123 -17.07 11.77 -13.66
CA PHE A 123 -18.43 12.29 -13.61
C PHE A 123 -18.49 13.75 -13.14
N SER A 124 -17.57 14.19 -12.27
CA SER A 124 -17.47 15.59 -11.85
C SER A 124 -16.85 16.49 -12.94
N GLU A 125 -15.98 15.94 -13.81
CA GLU A 125 -15.39 16.69 -14.92
C GLU A 125 -16.35 16.89 -16.10
N GLU A 126 -17.18 15.90 -16.42
CA GLU A 126 -18.23 16.04 -17.45
C GLU A 126 -19.28 17.09 -17.09
N THR A 127 -19.49 17.33 -15.80
CA THR A 127 -20.36 18.43 -15.32
C THR A 127 -19.68 19.80 -15.35
N ASN A 128 -18.32 19.85 -15.50
CA ASN A 128 -17.53 21.07 -15.59
C ASN A 128 -16.71 21.10 -16.87
N SER A 129 -17.32 21.34 -18.02
CA SER A 129 -16.62 21.48 -19.30
C SER A 129 -15.77 22.74 -19.42
N THR A 130 -14.96 23.06 -18.43
CA THR A 130 -13.93 24.11 -18.54
C THR A 130 -12.93 23.98 -17.38
N ILE A 131 -12.03 23.01 -17.38
CA ILE A 131 -10.68 23.13 -16.78
C ILE A 131 -9.82 21.94 -17.23
N ALA A 132 -8.61 22.27 -17.66
CA ALA A 132 -7.63 21.45 -18.34
C ALA A 132 -7.26 20.15 -17.63
N SER A 133 -7.09 19.11 -18.46
CA SER A 133 -6.50 17.81 -18.23
C SER A 133 -5.23 17.84 -17.37
N THR A 134 -5.21 17.02 -16.35
CA THR A 134 -4.00 16.39 -15.85
C THR A 134 -4.31 14.93 -15.52
N ASN A 135 -4.21 14.11 -16.57
CA ASN A 135 -4.25 12.66 -16.47
C ASN A 135 -2.94 12.17 -15.86
N ASN A 136 -2.92 11.84 -14.59
CA ASN A 136 -1.79 11.17 -13.98
C ASN A 136 -2.23 10.29 -12.78
N ILE A 137 -3.31 9.51 -12.95
CA ILE A 137 -3.82 8.59 -11.92
C ILE A 137 -3.37 7.13 -12.18
N GLY A 138 -2.77 6.86 -13.37
CA GLY A 138 -2.48 5.49 -13.83
C GLY A 138 -1.24 4.80 -13.27
N THR A 139 -0.42 5.43 -12.43
CA THR A 139 0.92 4.91 -12.10
C THR A 139 1.04 4.13 -10.79
N TYR A 140 -0.03 4.00 -9.99
CA TYR A 140 0.07 3.41 -8.66
C TYR A 140 0.17 1.89 -8.60
N THR A 141 -0.38 1.16 -9.57
CA THR A 141 -0.38 -0.30 -9.56
C THR A 141 0.90 -0.92 -10.10
N GLU A 142 1.61 -0.25 -11.00
CA GLU A 142 2.82 -0.81 -11.63
C GLU A 142 4.09 -0.57 -10.80
N ASN A 143 4.21 0.54 -10.08
CA ASN A 143 5.39 0.86 -9.30
C ASN A 143 5.52 0.06 -7.99
N TYR A 144 4.42 -0.45 -7.43
CA TYR A 144 4.49 -1.30 -6.23
C TYR A 144 4.97 -2.73 -6.56
N ALA A 145 4.67 -3.23 -7.76
CA ALA A 145 5.12 -4.55 -8.20
C ALA A 145 6.62 -4.61 -8.50
N SER A 146 7.23 -3.51 -8.96
CA SER A 146 8.67 -3.46 -9.26
C SER A 146 9.56 -3.24 -8.02
N ALA A 147 9.02 -2.65 -6.94
CA ALA A 147 9.78 -2.42 -5.71
C ALA A 147 9.90 -3.66 -4.80
N THR A 148 9.08 -4.70 -5.04
CA THR A 148 9.09 -5.94 -4.25
C THR A 148 9.91 -7.06 -4.86
N GLN A 149 10.43 -6.91 -6.08
CA GLN A 149 11.35 -7.87 -6.69
C GLN A 149 12.81 -7.44 -6.48
N ALA A 150 13.31 -7.57 -5.26
CA ALA A 150 14.75 -7.68 -5.05
C ALA A 150 15.19 -9.11 -5.47
N PRO A 151 16.27 -9.27 -6.24
CA PRO A 151 16.74 -10.60 -6.60
C PRO A 151 17.15 -11.35 -5.33
N VAL A 152 16.56 -12.51 -5.11
CA VAL A 152 17.05 -13.49 -4.14
C VAL A 152 18.42 -13.92 -4.63
N SER A 153 19.49 -13.47 -3.96
CA SER A 153 20.82 -13.97 -4.19
C SER A 153 20.84 -15.45 -3.79
N GLN A 154 20.98 -16.33 -4.78
CA GLN A 154 21.29 -17.74 -4.54
C GLN A 154 22.67 -17.80 -3.87
N THR A 155 22.69 -18.12 -2.59
CA THR A 155 23.92 -18.55 -1.92
C THR A 155 24.28 -19.92 -2.47
N SER A 156 25.39 -19.97 -3.19
CA SER A 156 26.01 -21.20 -3.63
C SER A 156 26.43 -22.06 -2.41
N ASP A 157 25.81 -23.22 -2.27
CA ASP A 157 26.27 -24.27 -1.38
C ASP A 157 27.69 -24.68 -1.76
N SER A 158 28.63 -24.40 -0.87
CA SER A 158 29.96 -25.07 -0.92
C SER A 158 29.88 -26.37 -0.14
N PRO A 159 30.28 -27.51 -0.70
CA PRO A 159 30.28 -28.77 0.02
C PRO A 159 31.40 -28.78 1.06
N LEU A 160 31.06 -29.09 2.30
CA LEU A 160 32.00 -29.43 3.35
C LEU A 160 32.72 -30.74 2.95
N GLN A 161 34.02 -30.65 2.64
CA GLN A 161 34.94 -31.77 2.65
C GLN A 161 35.68 -31.77 3.99
N GLY A 162 35.76 -32.97 4.60
CA GLY A 162 36.63 -33.26 5.73
C GLY A 162 35.93 -34.00 6.85
#